data_9363797cbbe0e7c4f7a855b2d64cbf3a
#
_entry.id   9363797cbbe0e7c4f7a855b2d64cbf3a
#
_cell.length_a   1.000
_cell.length_b   1.000
_cell.length_c   1.000
_cell.angle_alpha   90.00
_cell.angle_beta   90.00
_cell.angle_gamma   90.00
#
_symmetry.space_group_name_H-M   'P 1'
#
loop_
_entity.id
_entity.type
_entity.pdbx_description
1 polymer ?
#
loop_
_entity_poly.entity_id
_entity_poly.type
_entity_poly.pdbx_seq_one_letter_code
_entity_poly.pdbx_strand_id
1 'polypeptide(L)'
;MKTTPKALLVTAALVLLLSACQRQTAGPQTNVAPSPSPAAGQAETIPITLPVLDALLADKAFKADLKSKLQLTDEQIAALGKISSEAVTRLRHANAENQSGSAETSRQNAIEAIRRVIGAEKSEQLLALARDRWNRGSEELDASATKDAEPTMLKGPNAIPKDTRVVVNIPAFRLDVFQNGSLIKSYKVGIGYPEFPLPQGLRKAQMIIFNPTWTPPDSPWVNSMAVTPGEVIAAGSKHNPLGPIKIPIGSPSLIHGGKPLAKIGTFASHGCVGMTNGQVKDFAKVLAQASQTELSDQTIAAYLKNRTRTRTVKLANLIPVELRYETIVVEDGRLHIYRDVYDQNTNTEENLRAVLEANGISFEDLGAEEKVQVLDGLNAMSRNPKKQPTPKPSVVGNQNSADKLARAAERKAEAERQKKLRNRKEIVIEIALLTGKGYPAPVNLDSGEGTQVDPIASVATTSLDRKGGARTSCP
;
A
#
# COMPACT_ATOMS: atom_id res chain seq x y z
N MET A 1 -34.62 -65.01 -19.21
CA MET A 1 -35.71 -65.32 -18.26
C MET A 1 -35.97 -64.02 -17.54
N LYS A 2 -37.05 -63.31 -17.93
CA LYS A 2 -38.31 -63.18 -17.18
C LYS A 2 -38.03 -62.47 -15.83
N THR A 3 -38.59 -61.36 -15.41
CA THR A 3 -39.88 -60.72 -15.67
C THR A 3 -39.90 -59.31 -15.06
N THR A 4 -40.50 -58.39 -15.77
CA THR A 4 -41.10 -57.12 -15.30
C THR A 4 -42.30 -57.34 -14.35
N PRO A 5 -43.12 -56.31 -14.04
CA PRO A 5 -43.02 -55.09 -13.23
C PRO A 5 -44.17 -55.00 -12.20
N LYS A 6 -44.29 -53.92 -11.42
CA LYS A 6 -45.63 -53.45 -11.00
C LYS A 6 -45.63 -52.00 -10.54
N ALA A 7 -46.48 -51.26 -11.23
CA ALA A 7 -47.02 -49.96 -10.88
C ALA A 7 -48.16 -50.08 -9.86
N LEU A 8 -48.51 -48.98 -9.24
CA LEU A 8 -49.86 -48.52 -8.76
C LEU A 8 -49.66 -47.70 -7.51
N LEU A 9 -50.31 -46.64 -7.17
CA LEU A 9 -51.49 -45.90 -7.62
C LEU A 9 -51.55 -44.58 -6.87
N VAL A 10 -52.04 -43.60 -7.53
CA VAL A 10 -52.58 -42.30 -7.14
C VAL A 10 -53.55 -42.36 -6.00
N THR A 11 -53.51 -41.39 -5.07
CA THR A 11 -54.71 -40.82 -4.46
C THR A 11 -54.54 -39.34 -4.16
N ALA A 12 -55.28 -38.54 -4.89
CA ALA A 12 -55.57 -37.15 -4.62
C ALA A 12 -56.59 -37.04 -3.50
N ALA A 13 -56.41 -36.14 -2.55
CA ALA A 13 -57.45 -35.68 -1.66
C ALA A 13 -57.43 -34.15 -1.66
N LEU A 14 -58.47 -33.61 -2.28
CA LEU A 14 -58.94 -32.23 -2.30
C LEU A 14 -59.74 -31.98 -1.01
N VAL A 15 -59.38 -30.98 -0.18
CA VAL A 15 -60.28 -30.40 0.79
C VAL A 15 -60.29 -28.88 0.68
N LEU A 16 -61.49 -28.37 0.41
CA LEU A 16 -61.87 -26.99 0.26
C LEU A 16 -62.17 -26.29 1.59
N LEU A 17 -61.79 -25.04 1.66
CA LEU A 17 -62.43 -23.86 2.29
C LEU A 17 -62.79 -23.86 3.78
N LEU A 18 -62.25 -22.87 4.47
CA LEU A 18 -63.11 -21.89 5.17
C LEU A 18 -62.33 -20.61 5.48
N SER A 19 -62.84 -19.52 4.97
CA SER A 19 -62.43 -18.12 5.21
C SER A 19 -62.75 -17.74 6.65
N ALA A 20 -61.77 -17.13 7.34
CA ALA A 20 -62.05 -16.25 8.48
C ALA A 20 -61.24 -15.00 8.37
N CYS A 21 -61.92 -13.90 8.07
CA CYS A 21 -61.38 -12.55 8.17
C CYS A 21 -61.03 -12.22 9.62
N GLN A 22 -59.77 -11.99 9.90
CA GLN A 22 -59.33 -11.22 11.05
C GLN A 22 -58.62 -9.97 10.58
N ARG A 23 -59.26 -8.82 10.83
CA ARG A 23 -58.66 -7.49 10.73
C ARG A 23 -57.54 -7.40 11.78
N GLN A 24 -56.27 -7.37 11.34
CA GLN A 24 -55.19 -6.88 12.17
C GLN A 24 -54.89 -5.44 11.80
N THR A 25 -54.96 -4.60 12.80
CA THR A 25 -54.59 -3.20 12.77
C THR A 25 -53.11 -3.05 12.49
N ALA A 26 -52.78 -2.29 11.45
CA ALA A 26 -51.42 -1.93 11.09
C ALA A 26 -50.79 -1.01 12.15
N GLY A 27 -49.79 -1.50 12.85
CA GLY A 27 -48.83 -0.67 13.58
C GLY A 27 -47.81 -0.08 12.61
N PRO A 28 -47.17 1.03 12.93
CA PRO A 28 -46.21 1.68 12.02
C PRO A 28 -44.99 0.80 11.78
N GLN A 29 -44.84 0.36 10.54
CA GLN A 29 -43.59 -0.25 10.07
C GLN A 29 -42.53 0.84 10.04
N THR A 30 -41.58 0.77 10.96
CA THR A 30 -40.28 1.44 10.82
C THR A 30 -39.55 0.79 9.66
N ASN A 31 -39.43 1.48 8.56
CA ASN A 31 -38.51 1.16 7.47
C ASN A 31 -37.09 1.24 8.03
N VAL A 32 -36.56 0.10 8.50
CA VAL A 32 -35.12 -0.06 8.68
C VAL A 32 -34.53 -0.20 7.29
N ALA A 33 -33.90 0.85 6.82
CA ALA A 33 -33.08 0.80 5.61
C ALA A 33 -32.06 -0.33 5.76
N PRO A 34 -31.82 -1.14 4.70
CA PRO A 34 -30.77 -2.17 4.78
C PRO A 34 -29.43 -1.49 5.06
N SER A 35 -28.78 -1.94 6.13
CA SER A 35 -27.40 -1.54 6.45
C SER A 35 -26.53 -1.71 5.21
N PRO A 36 -25.74 -0.70 4.85
CA PRO A 36 -24.82 -0.84 3.73
C PRO A 36 -23.86 -1.99 4.00
N SER A 37 -23.77 -2.90 3.04
CA SER A 37 -22.83 -4.01 3.04
C SER A 37 -21.43 -3.45 3.22
N PRO A 38 -20.60 -3.91 4.17
CA PRO A 38 -19.28 -3.33 4.37
C PRO A 38 -18.33 -3.75 3.25
N ALA A 39 -17.60 -2.78 2.74
CA ALA A 39 -16.29 -2.88 2.11
C ALA A 39 -16.15 -3.66 0.78
N ALA A 40 -16.94 -3.31 -0.23
CA ALA A 40 -16.55 -3.55 -1.63
C ALA A 40 -15.68 -2.41 -2.21
N GLY A 41 -15.42 -1.32 -1.44
CA GLY A 41 -14.86 -0.06 -1.96
C GLY A 41 -13.33 0.03 -2.06
N GLN A 42 -12.55 -0.88 -1.49
CA GLN A 42 -11.08 -0.73 -1.47
C GLN A 42 -10.35 -1.33 -2.69
N ALA A 43 -10.99 -2.21 -3.47
CA ALA A 43 -10.36 -2.82 -4.65
C ALA A 43 -10.34 -1.93 -5.90
N GLU A 44 -11.09 -0.82 -5.92
CA GLU A 44 -11.31 -0.03 -7.14
C GLU A 44 -10.31 1.12 -7.38
N THR A 45 -9.43 1.43 -6.46
CA THR A 45 -8.70 2.72 -6.47
C THR A 45 -7.23 2.66 -6.86
N ILE A 46 -6.68 1.50 -7.28
CA ILE A 46 -5.28 1.47 -7.71
C ILE A 46 -5.11 2.29 -8.99
N PRO A 47 -4.29 3.34 -8.95
CA PRO A 47 -4.12 4.21 -10.10
C PRO A 47 -3.32 3.51 -11.20
N ILE A 48 -3.97 3.16 -12.31
CA ILE A 48 -3.25 2.81 -13.54
C ILE A 48 -2.83 4.11 -14.21
N THR A 49 -1.52 4.35 -14.17
CA THR A 49 -0.88 5.51 -14.80
C THR A 49 -0.32 5.13 -16.17
N LEU A 50 0.01 6.10 -17.03
CA LEU A 50 0.71 5.80 -18.29
C LEU A 50 2.06 5.10 -18.07
N PRO A 51 2.88 5.47 -17.06
CA PRO A 51 4.08 4.71 -16.73
C PRO A 51 3.83 3.25 -16.31
N VAL A 52 2.75 2.95 -15.60
CA VAL A 52 2.35 1.57 -15.31
C VAL A 52 1.95 0.84 -16.59
N LEU A 53 1.20 1.51 -17.48
CA LEU A 53 0.84 0.94 -18.79
C LEU A 53 2.09 0.68 -19.65
N ASP A 54 3.08 1.58 -19.65
CA ASP A 54 4.37 1.38 -20.34
C ASP A 54 5.06 0.08 -19.86
N ALA A 55 5.14 -0.12 -18.54
CA ALA A 55 5.69 -1.34 -17.95
C ALA A 55 4.91 -2.60 -18.35
N LEU A 56 3.57 -2.54 -18.38
CA LEU A 56 2.73 -3.66 -18.81
C LEU A 56 2.87 -3.94 -20.31
N LEU A 57 3.01 -2.91 -21.14
CA LEU A 57 3.22 -3.07 -22.58
C LEU A 57 4.59 -3.66 -22.94
N ALA A 58 5.55 -3.69 -22.02
CA ALA A 58 6.78 -4.46 -22.20
C ALA A 58 6.55 -5.98 -22.14
N ASP A 59 5.45 -6.43 -21.51
CA ASP A 59 5.06 -7.84 -21.42
C ASP A 59 4.34 -8.32 -22.70
N LYS A 60 4.92 -9.35 -23.35
CA LYS A 60 4.36 -9.96 -24.56
C LYS A 60 2.97 -10.58 -24.32
N ALA A 61 2.77 -11.20 -23.15
CA ALA A 61 1.48 -11.82 -22.79
C ALA A 61 0.38 -10.78 -22.63
N PHE A 62 0.70 -9.62 -22.02
CA PHE A 62 -0.25 -8.52 -21.91
C PHE A 62 -0.64 -7.96 -23.29
N LYS A 63 0.33 -7.79 -24.21
CA LYS A 63 0.01 -7.40 -25.60
C LYS A 63 -0.88 -8.41 -26.31
N ALA A 64 -0.66 -9.70 -26.10
CA ALA A 64 -1.54 -10.75 -26.65
C ALA A 64 -2.96 -10.67 -26.08
N ASP A 65 -3.10 -10.39 -24.79
CA ASP A 65 -4.39 -10.15 -24.14
C ASP A 65 -5.13 -8.94 -24.72
N LEU A 66 -4.43 -7.84 -25.02
CA LEU A 66 -5.01 -6.66 -25.65
C LEU A 66 -5.60 -6.99 -27.05
N LYS A 67 -4.91 -7.83 -27.82
CA LYS A 67 -5.40 -8.28 -29.12
C LYS A 67 -6.59 -9.23 -29.02
N SER A 68 -6.48 -10.25 -28.15
CA SER A 68 -7.48 -11.31 -28.07
C SER A 68 -8.74 -10.90 -27.31
N LYS A 69 -8.60 -10.18 -26.19
CA LYS A 69 -9.72 -9.83 -25.32
C LYS A 69 -10.38 -8.49 -25.68
N LEU A 70 -9.58 -7.49 -26.07
CA LEU A 70 -10.06 -6.15 -26.41
C LEU A 70 -10.11 -5.88 -27.91
N GLN A 71 -9.65 -6.82 -28.74
CA GLN A 71 -9.60 -6.68 -30.20
C GLN A 71 -8.93 -5.36 -30.63
N LEU A 72 -7.81 -5.02 -29.99
CA LEU A 72 -7.01 -3.86 -30.37
C LEU A 72 -6.13 -4.21 -31.58
N THR A 73 -6.04 -3.29 -32.54
CA THR A 73 -5.13 -3.40 -33.67
C THR A 73 -3.69 -3.15 -33.27
N ASP A 74 -2.73 -3.55 -34.10
CA ASP A 74 -1.30 -3.29 -33.87
C ASP A 74 -0.99 -1.79 -33.81
N GLU A 75 -1.68 -0.98 -34.63
CA GLU A 75 -1.57 0.47 -34.65
C GLU A 75 -2.07 1.07 -33.33
N GLN A 76 -3.19 0.58 -32.78
CA GLN A 76 -3.72 1.04 -31.49
C GLN A 76 -2.77 0.69 -30.35
N ILE A 77 -2.20 -0.53 -30.34
CA ILE A 77 -1.23 -0.95 -29.33
C ILE A 77 0.06 -0.13 -29.44
N ALA A 78 0.54 0.16 -30.66
CA ALA A 78 1.69 1.01 -30.88
C ALA A 78 1.44 2.46 -30.42
N ALA A 79 0.24 3.00 -30.69
CA ALA A 79 -0.16 4.33 -30.23
C ALA A 79 -0.23 4.41 -28.70
N LEU A 80 -0.78 3.39 -28.02
CA LEU A 80 -0.75 3.29 -26.55
C LEU A 80 0.68 3.23 -26.02
N GLY A 81 1.56 2.46 -26.64
CA GLY A 81 2.98 2.42 -26.30
C GLY A 81 3.65 3.80 -26.44
N LYS A 82 3.36 4.53 -27.53
CA LYS A 82 3.89 5.86 -27.75
C LYS A 82 3.49 6.86 -26.66
N ILE A 83 2.19 6.97 -26.35
CA ILE A 83 1.74 7.92 -25.31
C ILE A 83 2.28 7.55 -23.92
N SER A 84 2.41 6.25 -23.61
CA SER A 84 2.95 5.76 -22.35
C SER A 84 4.44 6.09 -22.22
N SER A 85 5.22 5.82 -23.24
CA SER A 85 6.66 6.12 -23.33
C SER A 85 6.94 7.62 -23.26
N GLU A 86 6.15 8.46 -23.95
CA GLU A 86 6.24 9.92 -23.84
C GLU A 86 5.94 10.43 -22.44
N ALA A 87 4.99 9.83 -21.71
CA ALA A 87 4.70 10.17 -20.33
C ALA A 87 5.91 9.89 -19.42
N VAL A 88 6.54 8.74 -19.56
CA VAL A 88 7.77 8.39 -18.81
C VAL A 88 8.91 9.34 -19.14
N THR A 89 9.06 9.72 -20.39
CA THR A 89 10.09 10.69 -20.82
C THR A 89 9.87 12.05 -20.16
N ARG A 90 8.63 12.54 -20.10
CA ARG A 90 8.30 13.81 -19.43
C ARG A 90 8.62 13.78 -17.94
N LEU A 91 8.31 12.69 -17.25
CA LEU A 91 8.64 12.52 -15.82
C LEU A 91 10.14 12.60 -15.58
N ARG A 92 10.95 12.03 -16.45
CA ARG A 92 12.40 12.10 -16.37
C ARG A 92 12.93 13.54 -16.45
N HIS A 93 12.36 14.36 -17.33
CA HIS A 93 12.75 15.78 -17.46
C HIS A 93 12.24 16.63 -16.29
N ALA A 94 11.13 16.27 -15.68
CA ALA A 94 10.52 17.00 -14.57
C ALA A 94 11.12 16.71 -13.19
N ASN A 95 12.24 15.97 -13.09
CA ASN A 95 12.78 15.50 -11.81
C ASN A 95 11.73 14.77 -10.96
N ALA A 96 11.12 13.73 -11.51
CA ALA A 96 10.16 12.87 -10.80
C ALA A 96 10.67 12.33 -9.44
N GLU A 97 11.98 12.38 -9.23
CA GLU A 97 12.63 12.07 -7.97
C GLU A 97 12.29 13.03 -6.81
N ASN A 98 11.76 14.21 -7.11
CA ASN A 98 11.46 15.24 -6.10
C ASN A 98 10.11 15.04 -5.39
N GLN A 99 9.46 13.87 -5.50
CA GLN A 99 8.26 13.51 -4.73
C GLN A 99 7.05 14.48 -4.93
N SER A 100 7.03 15.25 -6.00
CA SER A 100 5.99 16.27 -6.26
C SER A 100 4.86 15.76 -7.17
N GLY A 101 4.98 14.57 -7.73
CA GLY A 101 3.97 13.94 -8.58
C GLY A 101 2.71 13.56 -7.79
N SER A 102 1.57 13.57 -8.46
CA SER A 102 0.30 13.07 -7.94
C SER A 102 -0.11 11.83 -8.70
N ALA A 103 -0.36 10.73 -7.99
CA ALA A 103 -0.86 9.50 -8.60
C ALA A 103 -2.25 9.71 -9.20
N GLU A 104 -3.10 10.50 -8.56
CA GLU A 104 -4.43 10.83 -9.07
C GLU A 104 -4.37 11.66 -10.35
N THR A 105 -3.54 12.71 -10.40
CA THR A 105 -3.34 13.48 -11.63
C THR A 105 -2.80 12.59 -12.75
N SER A 106 -1.84 11.73 -12.43
CA SER A 106 -1.27 10.78 -13.40
C SER A 106 -2.31 9.78 -13.91
N ARG A 107 -3.22 9.32 -13.03
CA ARG A 107 -4.35 8.47 -13.37
C ARG A 107 -5.34 9.17 -14.30
N GLN A 108 -5.74 10.40 -13.99
CA GLN A 108 -6.66 11.17 -14.82
C GLN A 108 -6.08 11.40 -16.21
N ASN A 109 -4.82 11.81 -16.28
CA ASN A 109 -4.12 11.98 -17.55
C ASN A 109 -4.06 10.67 -18.36
N ALA A 110 -3.88 9.53 -17.68
CA ALA A 110 -3.88 8.22 -18.34
C ALA A 110 -5.24 7.89 -18.93
N ILE A 111 -6.32 8.06 -18.17
CA ILE A 111 -7.69 7.81 -18.62
C ILE A 111 -8.00 8.63 -19.88
N GLU A 112 -7.72 9.93 -19.85
CA GLU A 112 -7.98 10.82 -21.01
C GLU A 112 -7.13 10.45 -22.23
N ALA A 113 -5.84 10.14 -22.02
CA ALA A 113 -4.95 9.80 -23.12
C ALA A 113 -5.33 8.47 -23.77
N ILE A 114 -5.66 7.46 -22.97
CA ILE A 114 -6.11 6.14 -23.45
C ILE A 114 -7.43 6.27 -24.22
N ARG A 115 -8.41 7.03 -23.68
CA ARG A 115 -9.69 7.28 -24.36
C ARG A 115 -9.53 7.88 -25.76
N ARG A 116 -8.58 8.79 -25.93
CA ARG A 116 -8.31 9.40 -27.26
C ARG A 116 -7.79 8.38 -28.27
N VAL A 117 -7.10 7.34 -27.84
CA VAL A 117 -6.52 6.30 -28.72
C VAL A 117 -7.51 5.21 -29.07
N ILE A 118 -8.26 4.69 -28.08
CA ILE A 118 -9.09 3.48 -28.27
C ILE A 118 -10.58 3.68 -27.99
N GLY A 119 -11.01 4.91 -27.67
CA GLY A 119 -12.41 5.21 -27.33
C GLY A 119 -12.75 4.90 -25.87
N ALA A 120 -13.94 5.33 -25.43
CA ALA A 120 -14.35 5.27 -24.02
C ALA A 120 -14.51 3.82 -23.54
N GLU A 121 -15.29 3.01 -24.25
CA GLU A 121 -15.60 1.63 -23.86
C GLU A 121 -14.35 0.77 -23.74
N LYS A 122 -13.51 0.72 -24.78
CA LYS A 122 -12.27 -0.07 -24.76
C LYS A 122 -11.27 0.45 -23.73
N SER A 123 -11.29 1.77 -23.41
CA SER A 123 -10.41 2.32 -22.38
C SER A 123 -10.76 1.80 -20.98
N GLU A 124 -12.04 1.65 -20.64
CA GLU A 124 -12.48 1.09 -19.37
C GLU A 124 -12.10 -0.38 -19.26
N GLN A 125 -12.30 -1.15 -20.33
CA GLN A 125 -11.89 -2.56 -20.42
C GLN A 125 -10.37 -2.71 -20.28
N LEU A 126 -9.58 -1.85 -20.94
CA LEU A 126 -8.12 -1.85 -20.82
C LEU A 126 -7.68 -1.54 -19.40
N LEU A 127 -8.26 -0.51 -18.77
CA LEU A 127 -7.91 -0.13 -17.41
C LEU A 127 -8.26 -1.25 -16.41
N ALA A 128 -9.38 -1.94 -16.60
CA ALA A 128 -9.75 -3.10 -15.79
C ALA A 128 -8.74 -4.24 -15.96
N LEU A 129 -8.39 -4.59 -17.21
CA LEU A 129 -7.41 -5.63 -17.52
C LEU A 129 -6.01 -5.28 -16.98
N ALA A 130 -5.59 -4.02 -17.14
CA ALA A 130 -4.31 -3.53 -16.64
C ALA A 130 -4.25 -3.59 -15.10
N ARG A 131 -5.33 -3.19 -14.43
CA ARG A 131 -5.44 -3.27 -12.96
C ARG A 131 -5.35 -4.71 -12.48
N ASP A 132 -6.10 -5.59 -13.10
CA ASP A 132 -6.09 -7.02 -12.78
C ASP A 132 -4.68 -7.62 -12.95
N ARG A 133 -4.03 -7.34 -14.09
CA ARG A 133 -2.66 -7.79 -14.35
C ARG A 133 -1.64 -7.21 -13.37
N TRP A 134 -1.77 -5.92 -13.04
CA TRP A 134 -0.89 -5.24 -12.10
C TRP A 134 -1.01 -5.82 -10.69
N ASN A 135 -2.24 -6.14 -10.25
CA ASN A 135 -2.50 -6.67 -8.91
C ASN A 135 -2.11 -8.14 -8.76
N ARG A 136 -2.43 -8.99 -9.73
CA ARG A 136 -2.09 -10.42 -9.66
C ARG A 136 -0.64 -10.73 -9.98
N GLY A 137 0.03 -9.87 -10.74
CA GLY A 137 1.34 -10.17 -11.30
C GLY A 137 1.25 -11.15 -12.48
N SER A 138 2.38 -11.46 -13.09
CA SER A 138 2.47 -12.55 -14.06
C SER A 138 2.51 -13.88 -13.31
N GLU A 139 1.71 -14.84 -13.73
CA GLU A 139 1.67 -16.21 -13.22
C GLU A 139 2.87 -17.08 -13.67
N GLU A 140 3.97 -16.47 -14.11
CA GLU A 140 5.20 -17.18 -14.52
C GLU A 140 5.88 -17.96 -13.39
N LEU A 141 5.30 -17.98 -12.21
CA LEU A 141 5.79 -18.77 -11.09
C LEU A 141 5.12 -20.14 -11.16
N ASP A 142 5.91 -21.13 -11.49
CA ASP A 142 5.68 -22.58 -11.63
C ASP A 142 4.33 -23.09 -11.02
N ALA A 143 3.44 -23.57 -11.87
CA ALA A 143 2.17 -24.22 -11.50
C ALA A 143 2.36 -25.56 -10.73
N SER A 144 3.60 -25.90 -10.36
CA SER A 144 3.94 -27.15 -9.68
C SER A 144 3.94 -27.07 -8.14
N ALA A 145 3.53 -25.93 -7.56
CA ALA A 145 3.42 -25.81 -6.12
C ALA A 145 2.19 -26.58 -5.61
N THR A 146 2.44 -27.46 -4.65
CA THR A 146 1.55 -28.34 -3.94
C THR A 146 0.13 -27.82 -3.64
N LYS A 147 -0.83 -28.73 -3.62
CA LYS A 147 -2.27 -28.57 -3.36
C LYS A 147 -2.65 -28.04 -1.96
N ASP A 148 -1.81 -27.26 -1.30
CA ASP A 148 -2.20 -26.57 -0.09
C ASP A 148 -3.10 -25.38 -0.46
N ALA A 149 -4.08 -25.09 0.38
CA ALA A 149 -5.06 -24.03 0.14
C ALA A 149 -4.39 -22.75 -0.31
N GLU A 150 -4.82 -22.21 -1.48
CA GLU A 150 -4.25 -20.95 -2.00
C GLU A 150 -4.34 -19.85 -0.92
N PRO A 151 -3.26 -19.14 -0.64
CA PRO A 151 -3.29 -18.08 0.35
C PRO A 151 -4.26 -16.99 -0.09
N THR A 152 -5.02 -16.44 0.85
CA THR A 152 -6.00 -15.38 0.60
C THR A 152 -5.58 -14.08 1.26
N MET A 153 -6.07 -12.97 0.72
CA MET A 153 -5.97 -11.66 1.39
C MET A 153 -6.66 -11.72 2.75
N LEU A 154 -6.06 -11.09 3.75
CA LEU A 154 -6.71 -10.92 5.04
C LEU A 154 -7.85 -9.92 4.93
N LYS A 155 -8.94 -10.21 5.64
CA LYS A 155 -10.16 -9.38 5.60
C LYS A 155 -10.16 -8.36 6.75
N GLY A 156 -10.65 -7.18 6.45
CA GLY A 156 -10.80 -6.08 7.41
C GLY A 156 -9.54 -5.21 7.54
N PRO A 157 -9.70 -3.99 8.06
CA PRO A 157 -8.60 -3.07 8.25
C PRO A 157 -7.67 -3.56 9.36
N ASN A 158 -6.38 -3.32 9.20
CA ASN A 158 -5.29 -3.68 10.12
C ASN A 158 -5.27 -5.16 10.52
N ALA A 159 -5.76 -6.05 9.65
CA ALA A 159 -5.84 -7.47 9.95
C ALA A 159 -4.46 -8.07 10.26
N ILE A 160 -4.34 -8.70 11.44
CA ILE A 160 -3.09 -9.32 11.90
C ILE A 160 -2.98 -10.72 11.28
N PRO A 161 -1.87 -11.04 10.60
CA PRO A 161 -1.63 -12.38 10.08
C PRO A 161 -1.65 -13.44 11.20
N LYS A 162 -2.25 -14.60 10.88
CA LYS A 162 -2.20 -15.79 11.73
C LYS A 162 -1.35 -16.92 11.13
N ASP A 163 -0.86 -16.69 9.94
CA ASP A 163 -0.02 -17.61 9.16
C ASP A 163 1.40 -17.04 9.00
N THR A 164 2.20 -17.69 8.16
CA THR A 164 3.51 -17.21 7.75
C THR A 164 3.37 -16.38 6.46
N ARG A 165 3.62 -15.08 6.53
CA ARG A 165 3.56 -14.17 5.37
C ARG A 165 4.41 -12.91 5.56
N VAL A 166 4.65 -12.24 4.46
CA VAL A 166 5.19 -10.88 4.42
C VAL A 166 4.05 -9.90 4.22
N VAL A 167 4.02 -8.82 5.00
CA VAL A 167 3.08 -7.70 4.83
C VAL A 167 3.88 -6.45 4.50
N VAL A 168 3.52 -5.76 3.42
CA VAL A 168 4.09 -4.45 3.07
C VAL A 168 2.98 -3.41 3.20
N ASN A 169 3.06 -2.54 4.20
CA ASN A 169 2.16 -1.39 4.26
C ASN A 169 2.82 -0.21 3.54
N ILE A 170 2.29 0.12 2.38
CA ILE A 170 2.85 1.10 1.45
C ILE A 170 2.95 2.51 2.07
N PRO A 171 1.87 3.09 2.66
CA PRO A 171 1.92 4.41 3.29
C PRO A 171 2.88 4.51 4.48
N ALA A 172 3.08 3.40 5.20
CA ALA A 172 4.01 3.31 6.32
C ALA A 172 5.48 3.15 5.89
N PHE A 173 5.75 2.88 4.59
CA PHE A 173 7.08 2.50 4.09
C PHE A 173 7.67 1.34 4.88
N ARG A 174 6.85 0.32 5.22
CA ARG A 174 7.23 -0.77 6.11
C ARG A 174 6.93 -2.13 5.50
N LEU A 175 7.84 -3.07 5.73
CA LEU A 175 7.73 -4.48 5.42
C LEU A 175 7.88 -5.28 6.72
N ASP A 176 6.90 -6.10 7.03
CA ASP A 176 6.84 -6.98 8.20
C ASP A 176 6.87 -8.43 7.78
N VAL A 177 7.62 -9.27 8.51
CA VAL A 177 7.66 -10.72 8.31
C VAL A 177 6.99 -11.39 9.50
N PHE A 178 5.92 -12.11 9.22
CA PHE A 178 5.22 -12.95 10.18
C PHE A 178 5.60 -14.41 9.98
N GLN A 179 5.79 -15.13 11.06
CA GLN A 179 5.96 -16.58 11.08
C GLN A 179 4.97 -17.20 12.08
N ASN A 180 4.07 -18.04 11.56
CA ASN A 180 3.02 -18.67 12.36
C ASN A 180 2.23 -17.68 13.24
N GLY A 181 1.85 -16.54 12.66
CA GLY A 181 1.10 -15.49 13.33
C GLY A 181 1.92 -14.53 14.22
N SER A 182 3.20 -14.78 14.40
CA SER A 182 4.09 -13.92 15.20
C SER A 182 4.91 -13.00 14.29
N LEU A 183 4.92 -11.71 14.58
CA LEU A 183 5.81 -10.76 13.92
C LEU A 183 7.24 -11.01 14.37
N ILE A 184 8.13 -11.39 13.44
CA ILE A 184 9.53 -11.75 13.77
C ILE A 184 10.54 -10.69 13.35
N LYS A 185 10.21 -9.87 12.34
CA LYS A 185 11.12 -8.83 11.84
C LYS A 185 10.36 -7.75 11.09
N SER A 186 10.82 -6.51 11.23
CA SER A 186 10.32 -5.35 10.49
C SER A 186 11.45 -4.63 9.76
N TYR A 187 11.14 -4.08 8.58
CA TYR A 187 12.08 -3.29 7.77
C TYR A 187 11.42 -2.00 7.31
N LYS A 188 12.15 -0.90 7.40
CA LYS A 188 11.81 0.31 6.67
C LYS A 188 12.27 0.16 5.23
N VAL A 189 11.41 0.44 4.27
CA VAL A 189 11.67 0.16 2.85
C VAL A 189 11.41 1.37 1.96
N GLY A 190 12.00 1.38 0.78
CA GLY A 190 11.62 2.30 -0.29
C GLY A 190 10.47 1.73 -1.11
N ILE A 191 9.59 2.60 -1.58
CA ILE A 191 8.42 2.22 -2.41
C ILE A 191 8.49 2.85 -3.81
N GLY A 192 7.53 2.49 -4.67
CA GLY A 192 7.39 3.07 -5.99
C GLY A 192 7.06 4.57 -5.95
N TYR A 193 7.50 5.33 -6.96
CA TYR A 193 7.07 6.72 -7.15
C TYR A 193 5.55 6.80 -7.36
N PRO A 194 4.91 7.95 -7.10
CA PRO A 194 3.47 8.12 -7.32
C PRO A 194 3.01 7.79 -8.74
N GLU A 195 3.88 8.01 -9.72
CA GLU A 195 3.65 7.69 -11.13
C GLU A 195 3.89 6.20 -11.45
N PHE A 196 4.63 5.50 -10.60
CA PHE A 196 4.91 4.06 -10.64
C PHE A 196 4.50 3.40 -9.32
N PRO A 197 3.22 3.45 -8.95
CA PRO A 197 2.76 2.94 -7.67
C PRO A 197 3.04 1.44 -7.55
N LEU A 198 3.35 1.00 -6.32
CA LEU A 198 3.37 -0.42 -6.02
C LEU A 198 1.98 -1.01 -6.24
N PRO A 199 1.89 -2.24 -6.79
CA PRO A 199 0.63 -2.95 -6.83
C PRO A 199 0.12 -3.21 -5.41
N GLN A 200 -1.18 -3.36 -5.27
CA GLN A 200 -1.81 -3.83 -4.04
C GLN A 200 -2.32 -5.25 -4.24
N GLY A 201 -2.58 -5.94 -3.15
CA GLY A 201 -3.10 -7.29 -3.22
C GLY A 201 -2.10 -8.35 -2.80
N LEU A 202 -2.48 -9.60 -3.02
CA LEU A 202 -1.70 -10.75 -2.63
C LEU A 202 -0.73 -11.17 -3.75
N ARG A 203 0.51 -11.33 -3.38
CA ARG A 203 1.62 -11.80 -4.19
C ARG A 203 2.26 -13.02 -3.54
N LYS A 204 3.22 -13.63 -4.21
CA LYS A 204 3.88 -14.86 -3.75
C LYS A 204 5.39 -14.73 -3.93
N ALA A 205 6.17 -15.05 -2.90
CA ALA A 205 7.61 -15.24 -2.98
C ALA A 205 7.91 -16.74 -2.99
N GLN A 206 8.63 -17.21 -4.01
CA GLN A 206 8.95 -18.64 -4.19
C GLN A 206 10.45 -18.90 -4.28
N MET A 207 11.25 -17.85 -4.44
CA MET A 207 12.68 -17.99 -4.62
C MET A 207 13.45 -16.73 -4.19
N ILE A 208 14.69 -16.92 -3.86
CA ILE A 208 15.68 -15.88 -3.60
C ILE A 208 16.75 -15.96 -4.69
N ILE A 209 17.03 -14.89 -5.39
CA ILE A 209 18.01 -14.83 -6.46
C ILE A 209 19.19 -13.96 -6.02
N PHE A 210 20.34 -14.60 -5.82
CA PHE A 210 21.61 -13.96 -5.52
C PHE A 210 22.32 -13.55 -6.80
N ASN A 211 22.99 -12.40 -6.76
CA ASN A 211 23.69 -11.82 -7.89
C ASN A 211 22.83 -11.87 -9.17
N PRO A 212 21.67 -11.21 -9.15
CA PRO A 212 20.75 -11.26 -10.28
C PRO A 212 21.36 -10.55 -11.49
N THR A 213 21.09 -11.06 -12.69
CA THR A 213 21.14 -10.26 -13.91
C THR A 213 19.93 -9.33 -13.95
N TRP A 214 20.05 -8.27 -14.72
CA TRP A 214 18.96 -7.33 -14.97
C TRP A 214 18.81 -7.07 -16.46
N THR A 215 17.60 -7.24 -16.99
CA THR A 215 17.27 -6.84 -18.35
C THR A 215 16.50 -5.54 -18.25
N PRO A 216 17.11 -4.40 -18.67
CA PRO A 216 16.42 -3.13 -18.70
C PRO A 216 15.16 -3.22 -19.57
N PRO A 217 14.00 -2.77 -19.07
CA PRO A 217 12.81 -2.70 -19.92
C PRO A 217 13.01 -1.64 -21.03
N ASP A 218 12.27 -1.80 -22.12
CA ASP A 218 12.19 -0.77 -23.15
C ASP A 218 11.31 0.38 -22.63
N SER A 219 11.92 1.21 -21.80
CA SER A 219 11.26 2.31 -21.13
C SER A 219 12.18 3.53 -21.06
N PRO A 220 11.67 4.75 -21.30
CA PRO A 220 12.49 5.97 -21.37
C PRO A 220 13.35 6.25 -20.14
N TRP A 221 12.96 5.79 -18.94
CA TRP A 221 13.76 6.00 -17.74
C TRP A 221 15.09 5.23 -17.78
N VAL A 222 15.16 4.14 -18.55
CA VAL A 222 16.37 3.35 -18.76
C VAL A 222 17.41 4.12 -19.58
N ASN A 223 16.97 4.97 -20.50
CA ASN A 223 17.86 5.72 -21.39
C ASN A 223 18.87 6.64 -20.65
N SER A 224 18.55 6.99 -19.37
CA SER A 224 19.48 7.76 -18.51
C SER A 224 20.56 6.92 -17.84
N MET A 225 20.46 5.60 -17.92
CA MET A 225 21.31 4.70 -17.14
C MET A 225 22.57 4.22 -17.90
N ALA A 226 22.83 4.72 -19.09
CA ALA A 226 23.94 4.26 -19.96
C ALA A 226 23.90 2.72 -20.18
N VAL A 227 22.71 2.16 -20.38
CA VAL A 227 22.46 0.76 -20.71
C VAL A 227 21.48 0.68 -21.88
N THR A 228 21.52 -0.42 -22.62
CA THR A 228 20.62 -0.65 -23.75
C THR A 228 19.38 -1.41 -23.30
N PRO A 229 18.14 -0.95 -23.58
CA PRO A 229 16.93 -1.72 -23.34
C PRO A 229 17.00 -3.11 -23.97
N GLY A 230 16.55 -4.13 -23.22
CA GLY A 230 16.57 -5.52 -23.69
C GLY A 230 17.92 -6.24 -23.59
N GLU A 231 19.03 -5.52 -23.41
CA GLU A 231 20.35 -6.13 -23.19
C GLU A 231 20.47 -6.63 -21.75
N VAL A 232 21.03 -7.82 -21.56
CA VAL A 232 21.21 -8.41 -20.24
C VAL A 232 22.38 -7.76 -19.52
N ILE A 233 22.13 -6.97 -18.50
CA ILE A 233 23.15 -6.42 -17.62
C ILE A 233 23.63 -7.50 -16.66
N ALA A 234 24.90 -7.77 -16.67
CA ALA A 234 25.52 -8.83 -15.87
C ALA A 234 25.33 -8.63 -14.36
N ALA A 235 25.33 -9.73 -13.65
CA ALA A 235 25.41 -9.73 -12.19
C ALA A 235 26.65 -8.98 -11.71
N GLY A 236 26.50 -8.19 -10.64
CA GLY A 236 27.61 -7.41 -10.06
C GLY A 236 28.04 -6.18 -10.86
N SER A 237 27.43 -5.90 -12.01
CA SER A 237 27.65 -4.67 -12.78
C SER A 237 27.22 -3.45 -11.97
N LYS A 238 27.99 -2.36 -12.04
CA LYS A 238 27.62 -1.06 -11.42
C LYS A 238 26.34 -0.46 -12.02
N HIS A 239 25.96 -0.90 -13.22
CA HIS A 239 24.74 -0.46 -13.91
C HIS A 239 23.51 -1.31 -13.57
N ASN A 240 23.68 -2.36 -12.74
CA ASN A 240 22.58 -3.21 -12.31
C ASN A 240 21.94 -2.64 -11.03
N PRO A 241 20.71 -2.09 -11.09
CA PRO A 241 20.08 -1.40 -9.95
C PRO A 241 19.50 -2.36 -8.90
N LEU A 242 19.49 -3.67 -9.16
CA LEU A 242 18.84 -4.67 -8.29
C LEU A 242 19.66 -5.03 -7.06
N GLY A 243 20.96 -4.62 -7.04
CA GLY A 243 21.86 -4.97 -5.95
C GLY A 243 22.17 -6.47 -5.91
N PRO A 244 22.66 -6.99 -4.76
CA PRO A 244 23.16 -8.35 -4.64
C PRO A 244 22.08 -9.43 -4.60
N ILE A 245 20.84 -9.08 -4.27
CA ILE A 245 19.73 -10.03 -4.09
C ILE A 245 18.44 -9.41 -4.60
N LYS A 246 17.62 -10.23 -5.28
CA LYS A 246 16.22 -9.93 -5.60
C LYS A 246 15.32 -11.11 -5.21
N ILE A 247 14.11 -10.79 -4.81
CA ILE A 247 13.01 -11.72 -4.55
C ILE A 247 11.87 -11.37 -5.49
N PRO A 248 11.59 -12.16 -6.53
CA PRO A 248 10.42 -11.98 -7.38
C PRO A 248 9.14 -12.18 -6.57
N ILE A 249 8.18 -11.26 -6.75
CA ILE A 249 6.85 -11.32 -6.12
C ILE A 249 5.73 -11.21 -7.17
N GLY A 250 5.98 -11.67 -8.38
CA GLY A 250 5.11 -11.52 -9.54
C GLY A 250 5.41 -10.25 -10.34
N SER A 251 5.69 -10.45 -11.65
CA SER A 251 6.05 -9.35 -12.55
C SER A 251 4.98 -8.25 -12.58
N PRO A 252 5.40 -7.00 -12.71
CA PRO A 252 6.78 -6.57 -12.84
C PRO A 252 7.49 -6.23 -11.50
N SER A 253 6.87 -6.55 -10.37
CA SER A 253 7.34 -6.12 -9.05
C SER A 253 8.31 -7.10 -8.38
N LEU A 254 9.28 -6.53 -7.68
CA LEU A 254 10.33 -7.24 -6.97
C LEU A 254 10.50 -6.65 -5.57
N ILE A 255 11.05 -7.43 -4.65
CA ILE A 255 11.76 -6.92 -3.46
C ILE A 255 13.25 -7.05 -3.77
N HIS A 256 14.03 -5.97 -3.69
CA HIS A 256 15.44 -6.03 -4.10
C HIS A 256 16.34 -5.03 -3.37
N GLY A 257 17.64 -5.31 -3.35
CA GLY A 257 18.67 -4.44 -2.81
C GLY A 257 19.02 -3.24 -3.69
N GLY A 258 20.21 -2.71 -3.53
CA GLY A 258 20.77 -1.66 -4.39
C GLY A 258 20.30 -0.24 -4.05
N LYS A 259 19.48 -0.05 -3.04
CA LYS A 259 19.04 1.31 -2.64
C LYS A 259 20.02 1.93 -1.67
N PRO A 260 20.39 3.21 -1.86
CA PRO A 260 21.14 3.95 -0.85
C PRO A 260 20.25 4.22 0.36
N LEU A 261 20.83 4.37 1.54
CA LEU A 261 20.11 4.61 2.80
C LEU A 261 19.14 5.78 2.71
N ALA A 262 19.52 6.87 2.07
CA ALA A 262 18.68 8.07 1.90
C ALA A 262 17.37 7.81 1.13
N LYS A 263 17.25 6.67 0.44
CA LYS A 263 16.02 6.27 -0.27
C LYS A 263 15.13 5.33 0.56
N ILE A 264 15.59 4.89 1.72
CA ILE A 264 14.77 4.07 2.62
C ILE A 264 13.75 4.95 3.34
N GLY A 265 12.51 4.49 3.41
CA GLY A 265 11.37 5.27 3.91
C GLY A 265 10.94 6.40 2.98
N THR A 266 11.27 6.33 1.68
CA THR A 266 10.89 7.32 0.67
C THR A 266 10.47 6.64 -0.64
N PHE A 267 10.09 7.44 -1.63
CA PHE A 267 9.95 6.96 -3.00
C PHE A 267 11.34 6.61 -3.58
N ALA A 268 11.50 5.38 -4.06
CA ALA A 268 12.81 4.84 -4.38
C ALA A 268 12.84 4.00 -5.67
N SER A 269 11.70 3.72 -6.31
CA SER A 269 11.64 2.73 -7.38
C SER A 269 10.56 3.03 -8.43
N HIS A 270 10.62 2.28 -9.52
CA HIS A 270 9.62 2.25 -10.58
C HIS A 270 8.71 1.02 -10.40
N GLY A 271 8.07 0.89 -9.20
CA GLY A 271 7.11 -0.17 -8.91
C GLY A 271 7.65 -1.39 -8.16
N CYS A 272 8.77 -1.26 -7.44
CA CYS A 272 9.37 -2.31 -6.61
C CYS A 272 9.49 -1.90 -5.15
N VAL A 273 9.65 -2.88 -4.25
CA VAL A 273 10.06 -2.65 -2.86
C VAL A 273 11.58 -2.61 -2.81
N GLY A 274 12.13 -1.46 -2.44
CA GLY A 274 13.56 -1.21 -2.41
C GLY A 274 14.15 -1.34 -1.01
N MET A 275 15.29 -2.00 -0.90
CA MET A 275 16.06 -2.20 0.33
C MET A 275 17.51 -1.80 0.14
N THR A 276 18.24 -1.51 1.22
CA THR A 276 19.70 -1.45 1.16
C THR A 276 20.28 -2.84 0.93
N ASN A 277 21.55 -2.91 0.55
CA ASN A 277 22.23 -4.21 0.37
C ASN A 277 22.33 -5.00 1.68
N GLY A 278 22.45 -4.31 2.82
CA GLY A 278 22.42 -4.93 4.16
C GLY A 278 21.06 -5.53 4.46
N GLN A 279 20.01 -4.70 4.31
CA GLN A 279 18.63 -5.13 4.57
C GLN A 279 18.20 -6.31 3.70
N VAL A 280 18.46 -6.29 2.40
CA VAL A 280 18.04 -7.39 1.51
C VAL A 280 18.77 -8.69 1.82
N LYS A 281 20.01 -8.62 2.32
CA LYS A 281 20.76 -9.79 2.79
C LYS A 281 20.13 -10.39 4.05
N ASP A 282 19.81 -9.55 5.04
CA ASP A 282 19.11 -9.95 6.26
C ASP A 282 17.71 -10.50 5.94
N PHE A 283 16.95 -9.79 5.10
CA PHE A 283 15.63 -10.24 4.66
C PHE A 283 15.65 -11.59 3.95
N ALA A 284 16.64 -11.84 3.09
CA ALA A 284 16.77 -13.15 2.44
C ALA A 284 16.96 -14.28 3.44
N LYS A 285 17.72 -14.07 4.52
CA LYS A 285 17.89 -15.01 5.61
C LYS A 285 16.58 -15.24 6.38
N VAL A 286 15.92 -14.14 6.80
CA VAL A 286 14.65 -14.19 7.52
C VAL A 286 13.57 -14.87 6.68
N LEU A 287 13.48 -14.57 5.38
CA LEU A 287 12.52 -15.18 4.46
C LEU A 287 12.79 -16.68 4.28
N ALA A 288 14.06 -17.09 4.14
CA ALA A 288 14.44 -18.49 4.06
C ALA A 288 14.06 -19.24 5.35
N GLN A 289 14.33 -18.66 6.52
CA GLN A 289 13.91 -19.22 7.82
C GLN A 289 12.39 -19.38 7.90
N ALA A 290 11.63 -18.31 7.56
CA ALA A 290 10.18 -18.35 7.59
C ALA A 290 9.59 -19.40 6.65
N SER A 291 10.23 -19.65 5.51
CA SER A 291 9.84 -20.68 4.53
C SER A 291 10.40 -22.08 4.84
N GLN A 292 11.09 -22.26 5.97
CA GLN A 292 11.77 -23.52 6.34
C GLN A 292 12.84 -23.97 5.32
N THR A 293 13.50 -23.01 4.68
CA THR A 293 14.57 -23.25 3.72
C THR A 293 15.93 -23.13 4.41
N GLU A 294 16.80 -24.14 4.26
CA GLU A 294 18.15 -24.05 4.77
C GLU A 294 18.98 -23.03 3.96
N LEU A 295 19.37 -21.94 4.63
CA LEU A 295 20.21 -20.91 4.05
C LEU A 295 21.09 -20.27 5.14
N SER A 296 22.28 -20.83 5.35
CA SER A 296 23.20 -20.36 6.38
C SER A 296 23.88 -19.03 5.98
N ASP A 297 24.34 -18.27 6.97
CA ASP A 297 25.14 -17.06 6.75
C ASP A 297 26.40 -17.35 5.93
N GLN A 298 27.01 -18.52 6.12
CA GLN A 298 28.16 -18.98 5.35
C GLN A 298 27.82 -19.20 3.87
N THR A 299 26.66 -19.81 3.59
CA THR A 299 26.15 -20.01 2.23
C THR A 299 25.86 -18.69 1.55
N ILE A 300 25.18 -17.76 2.26
CA ILE A 300 24.90 -16.40 1.77
C ILE A 300 26.22 -15.69 1.41
N ALA A 301 27.19 -15.71 2.33
CA ALA A 301 28.50 -15.09 2.11
C ALA A 301 29.23 -15.69 0.90
N ALA A 302 29.21 -17.02 0.76
CA ALA A 302 29.82 -17.72 -0.38
C ALA A 302 29.17 -17.33 -1.72
N TYR A 303 27.85 -17.21 -1.77
CA TYR A 303 27.16 -16.77 -2.97
C TYR A 303 27.48 -15.31 -3.31
N LEU A 304 27.47 -14.41 -2.34
CA LEU A 304 27.75 -12.99 -2.53
C LEU A 304 29.23 -12.68 -2.87
N LYS A 305 30.17 -13.55 -2.47
CA LYS A 305 31.57 -13.41 -2.81
C LYS A 305 31.81 -13.51 -4.33
N ASN A 306 31.08 -14.40 -5.00
CA ASN A 306 31.16 -14.55 -6.46
C ASN A 306 30.08 -13.71 -7.16
N ARG A 307 30.33 -12.41 -7.25
CA ARG A 307 29.36 -11.40 -7.75
C ARG A 307 28.89 -11.60 -9.19
N THR A 308 29.65 -12.33 -10.01
CA THR A 308 29.35 -12.56 -11.43
C THR A 308 28.47 -13.78 -11.65
N ARG A 309 28.30 -14.64 -10.63
CA ARG A 309 27.56 -15.88 -10.74
C ARG A 309 26.18 -15.78 -10.08
N THR A 310 25.14 -15.77 -10.86
CA THR A 310 23.75 -15.85 -10.37
C THR A 310 23.49 -17.21 -9.69
N ARG A 311 22.81 -17.18 -8.55
CA ARG A 311 22.35 -18.35 -7.80
C ARG A 311 20.90 -18.16 -7.42
N THR A 312 20.09 -19.19 -7.66
CA THR A 312 18.68 -19.22 -7.26
C THR A 312 18.49 -20.25 -6.15
N VAL A 313 17.88 -19.84 -5.06
CA VAL A 313 17.45 -20.69 -3.97
C VAL A 313 15.92 -20.74 -4.03
N LYS A 314 15.35 -21.92 -4.32
CA LYS A 314 13.89 -22.12 -4.21
C LYS A 314 13.52 -22.19 -2.74
N LEU A 315 12.43 -21.56 -2.34
CA LEU A 315 11.89 -21.65 -1.00
C LEU A 315 11.17 -22.99 -0.83
N ALA A 316 11.36 -23.65 0.32
CA ALA A 316 10.71 -24.93 0.63
C ALA A 316 9.17 -24.76 0.70
N ASN A 317 8.73 -23.64 1.28
CA ASN A 317 7.33 -23.25 1.28
C ASN A 317 7.17 -21.88 0.62
N LEU A 318 6.14 -21.73 -0.19
CA LEU A 318 5.73 -20.46 -0.76
C LEU A 318 5.37 -19.49 0.38
N ILE A 319 5.85 -18.26 0.29
CA ILE A 319 5.52 -17.21 1.25
C ILE A 319 4.57 -16.20 0.59
N PRO A 320 3.34 -16.04 1.10
CA PRO A 320 2.45 -14.95 0.69
C PRO A 320 3.09 -13.59 0.99
N VAL A 321 2.96 -12.66 0.04
CA VAL A 321 3.40 -11.27 0.18
C VAL A 321 2.20 -10.37 -0.03
N GLU A 322 1.67 -9.81 1.03
CA GLU A 322 0.49 -8.97 1.01
C GLU A 322 0.89 -7.50 0.97
N LEU A 323 0.57 -6.83 -0.14
CA LEU A 323 0.84 -5.41 -0.34
C LEU A 323 -0.43 -4.62 0.00
N ARG A 324 -0.38 -3.87 1.11
CA ARG A 324 -1.50 -3.10 1.67
C ARG A 324 -1.33 -1.62 1.45
N TYR A 325 -2.46 -0.93 1.45
CA TYR A 325 -2.51 0.52 1.46
C TYR A 325 -3.38 1.00 2.63
N GLU A 326 -2.82 0.90 3.83
CA GLU A 326 -3.49 1.27 5.07
C GLU A 326 -2.88 2.56 5.61
N THR A 327 -3.63 3.66 5.49
CA THR A 327 -3.19 4.98 5.98
C THR A 327 -3.58 5.23 7.41
N ILE A 328 -4.53 4.46 7.95
CA ILE A 328 -5.00 4.55 9.33
C ILE A 328 -4.76 3.19 9.97
N VAL A 329 -3.91 3.14 10.98
CA VAL A 329 -3.52 1.89 11.65
C VAL A 329 -3.56 2.08 13.16
N VAL A 330 -4.27 1.18 13.84
CA VAL A 330 -4.08 1.01 15.28
C VAL A 330 -2.90 0.08 15.48
N GLU A 331 -1.84 0.57 16.09
CA GLU A 331 -0.60 -0.15 16.34
C GLU A 331 -0.14 0.07 17.77
N ASP A 332 0.11 -1.03 18.50
CA ASP A 332 0.59 -0.98 19.88
C ASP A 332 -0.23 -0.03 20.78
N GLY A 333 -1.55 -0.07 20.62
CA GLY A 333 -2.47 0.75 21.41
C GLY A 333 -2.57 2.22 21.01
N ARG A 334 -1.97 2.62 19.90
CA ARG A 334 -1.98 4.00 19.40
C ARG A 334 -2.56 4.09 18.01
N LEU A 335 -3.14 5.24 17.67
CA LEU A 335 -3.63 5.50 16.33
C LEU A 335 -2.54 6.16 15.49
N HIS A 336 -2.11 5.49 14.46
CA HIS A 336 -1.15 5.97 13.46
C HIS A 336 -1.90 6.41 12.21
N ILE A 337 -1.69 7.65 11.77
CA ILE A 337 -2.25 8.18 10.53
C ILE A 337 -1.07 8.51 9.61
N TYR A 338 -0.91 7.69 8.58
CA TYR A 338 0.13 7.86 7.56
C TYR A 338 -0.34 8.78 6.45
N ARG A 339 0.63 9.42 5.78
CA ARG A 339 0.33 10.23 4.60
C ARG A 339 -0.22 9.37 3.47
N ASP A 340 -1.27 9.87 2.83
CA ASP A 340 -1.85 9.25 1.62
C ASP A 340 -0.91 9.51 0.42
N VAL A 341 0.11 8.66 0.29
CA VAL A 341 1.25 8.85 -0.64
C VAL A 341 0.88 8.69 -2.11
N TYR A 342 -0.22 7.97 -2.41
CA TYR A 342 -0.70 7.74 -3.78
C TYR A 342 -2.05 8.40 -4.07
N ASP A 343 -2.50 9.35 -3.23
CA ASP A 343 -3.75 10.09 -3.39
C ASP A 343 -5.00 9.21 -3.56
N GLN A 344 -5.09 8.12 -2.79
CA GLN A 344 -6.24 7.20 -2.85
C GLN A 344 -7.43 7.66 -2.01
N ASN A 345 -7.35 8.84 -1.39
CA ASN A 345 -8.36 9.40 -0.50
C ASN A 345 -8.77 8.47 0.65
N THR A 346 -7.78 7.76 1.22
CA THR A 346 -8.03 6.79 2.30
C THR A 346 -8.02 7.42 3.68
N ASN A 347 -7.53 8.65 3.84
CA ASN A 347 -7.60 9.41 5.11
C ASN A 347 -8.98 10.06 5.27
N THR A 348 -10.02 9.23 5.49
CA THR A 348 -11.40 9.65 5.66
C THR A 348 -11.94 9.26 7.03
N GLU A 349 -12.99 9.98 7.49
CA GLU A 349 -13.68 9.62 8.74
C GLU A 349 -14.33 8.24 8.63
N GLU A 350 -14.85 7.86 7.45
CA GLU A 350 -15.41 6.53 7.21
C GLU A 350 -14.40 5.42 7.45
N ASN A 351 -13.19 5.53 6.87
CA ASN A 351 -12.11 4.56 7.09
C ASN A 351 -11.63 4.57 8.55
N LEU A 352 -11.59 5.74 9.20
CA LEU A 352 -11.26 5.81 10.62
C LEU A 352 -12.28 5.04 11.46
N ARG A 353 -13.57 5.24 11.22
CA ARG A 353 -14.64 4.52 11.91
C ARG A 353 -14.49 3.01 11.72
N ALA A 354 -14.27 2.55 10.50
CA ALA A 354 -14.06 1.13 10.23
C ALA A 354 -12.84 0.55 10.97
N VAL A 355 -11.75 1.32 11.07
CA VAL A 355 -10.54 0.91 11.82
C VAL A 355 -10.83 0.86 13.32
N LEU A 356 -11.53 1.84 13.89
CA LEU A 356 -11.90 1.86 15.30
C LEU A 356 -12.84 0.69 15.64
N GLU A 357 -13.86 0.46 14.82
CA GLU A 357 -14.83 -0.64 14.97
C GLU A 357 -14.13 -2.02 14.89
N ALA A 358 -13.17 -2.19 14.00
CA ALA A 358 -12.36 -3.41 13.93
C ALA A 358 -11.56 -3.67 15.22
N ASN A 359 -11.31 -2.63 16.01
CA ASN A 359 -10.68 -2.69 17.33
C ASN A 359 -11.70 -2.64 18.50
N GLY A 360 -13.01 -2.75 18.18
CA GLY A 360 -14.08 -2.77 19.18
C GLY A 360 -14.33 -1.42 19.86
N ILE A 361 -14.15 -0.31 19.14
CA ILE A 361 -14.34 1.05 19.63
C ILE A 361 -15.24 1.80 18.65
N SER A 362 -16.26 2.50 19.16
CA SER A 362 -17.03 3.45 18.35
C SER A 362 -16.31 4.80 18.31
N PHE A 363 -16.39 5.48 17.17
CA PHE A 363 -15.90 6.86 17.07
C PHE A 363 -16.62 7.79 18.06
N GLU A 364 -17.89 7.49 18.39
CA GLU A 364 -18.70 8.23 19.35
C GLU A 364 -18.14 8.15 20.77
N ASP A 365 -17.44 7.07 21.12
CA ASP A 365 -16.86 6.85 22.45
C ASP A 365 -15.61 7.69 22.70
N LEU A 366 -15.03 8.28 21.65
CA LEU A 366 -13.88 9.17 21.76
C LEU A 366 -14.23 10.46 22.49
N GLY A 367 -13.31 10.96 23.29
CA GLY A 367 -13.42 12.28 23.92
C GLY A 367 -13.48 13.41 22.88
N ALA A 368 -14.04 14.55 23.26
CA ALA A 368 -14.19 15.69 22.34
C ALA A 368 -12.83 16.16 21.76
N GLU A 369 -11.80 16.18 22.58
CA GLU A 369 -10.44 16.56 22.17
C GLU A 369 -9.82 15.50 21.23
N GLU A 370 -10.02 14.21 21.54
CA GLU A 370 -9.56 13.12 20.69
C GLU A 370 -10.22 13.18 19.31
N LYS A 371 -11.54 13.42 19.23
CA LYS A 371 -12.27 13.61 17.96
C LYS A 371 -11.67 14.72 17.11
N VAL A 372 -11.36 15.86 17.71
CA VAL A 372 -10.72 16.99 17.01
C VAL A 372 -9.32 16.58 16.53
N GLN A 373 -8.51 15.95 17.39
CA GLN A 373 -7.15 15.54 17.03
C GLN A 373 -7.12 14.53 15.87
N VAL A 374 -8.01 13.54 15.87
CA VAL A 374 -8.04 12.54 14.81
C VAL A 374 -8.53 13.12 13.49
N LEU A 375 -9.55 13.98 13.49
CA LEU A 375 -10.05 14.64 12.29
C LEU A 375 -9.01 15.62 11.70
N ASP A 376 -8.31 16.36 12.53
CA ASP A 376 -7.20 17.22 12.13
C ASP A 376 -6.04 16.39 11.56
N GLY A 377 -5.74 15.25 12.18
CA GLY A 377 -4.75 14.29 11.71
C GLY A 377 -5.07 13.74 10.33
N LEU A 378 -6.31 13.30 10.10
CA LEU A 378 -6.77 12.83 8.79
C LEU A 378 -6.60 13.91 7.71
N ASN A 379 -7.05 15.13 8.00
CA ASN A 379 -6.91 16.25 7.07
C ASN A 379 -5.44 16.58 6.79
N ALA A 380 -4.60 16.61 7.82
CA ALA A 380 -3.18 16.93 7.68
C ALA A 380 -2.38 15.86 6.91
N MET A 381 -2.80 14.59 7.00
CA MET A 381 -2.15 13.46 6.33
C MET A 381 -2.76 13.15 4.95
N SER A 382 -3.88 13.77 4.58
CA SER A 382 -4.32 13.75 3.18
C SER A 382 -3.27 14.43 2.30
N ARG A 383 -3.13 14.03 1.05
CA ARG A 383 -2.16 14.65 0.15
C ARG A 383 -2.55 16.07 -0.22
N ASN A 384 -3.86 16.32 -0.35
CA ASN A 384 -4.42 17.64 -0.62
C ASN A 384 -5.26 18.09 0.60
N PRO A 385 -4.63 18.55 1.69
CA PRO A 385 -5.38 18.97 2.87
C PRO A 385 -6.38 20.06 2.51
N LYS A 386 -7.65 19.83 2.82
CA LYS A 386 -8.69 20.86 2.67
C LYS A 386 -8.29 22.04 3.55
N LYS A 387 -8.30 23.24 3.00
CA LYS A 387 -8.20 24.45 3.84
C LYS A 387 -9.39 24.42 4.80
N GLN A 388 -9.11 24.27 6.10
CA GLN A 388 -10.17 24.42 7.09
C GLN A 388 -10.85 25.77 6.87
N PRO A 389 -12.19 25.83 6.88
CA PRO A 389 -12.87 27.11 6.87
C PRO A 389 -12.39 27.89 8.11
N THR A 390 -11.58 28.90 7.91
CA THR A 390 -11.34 29.87 8.99
C THR A 390 -12.72 30.35 9.43
N PRO A 391 -13.06 30.28 10.74
CA PRO A 391 -14.31 30.82 11.21
C PRO A 391 -14.47 32.22 10.62
N LYS A 392 -15.56 32.45 9.89
CA LYS A 392 -15.85 33.79 9.39
C LYS A 392 -15.94 34.69 10.62
N PRO A 393 -15.12 35.73 10.76
CA PRO A 393 -15.28 36.63 11.87
C PRO A 393 -16.66 37.23 11.75
N SER A 394 -17.48 37.05 12.77
CA SER A 394 -18.70 37.81 12.92
C SER A 394 -18.34 39.29 12.82
N VAL A 395 -18.87 39.93 11.79
CA VAL A 395 -18.67 41.35 11.51
C VAL A 395 -19.42 42.14 12.56
N VAL A 396 -18.74 42.59 13.59
CA VAL A 396 -19.18 43.77 14.35
C VAL A 396 -17.96 44.46 14.94
N GLY A 397 -17.75 45.75 14.57
CA GLY A 397 -16.98 46.66 15.39
C GLY A 397 -15.55 46.97 14.94
N ASN A 398 -15.27 48.22 14.98
CA ASN A 398 -14.02 48.95 14.79
C ASN A 398 -12.75 48.17 15.18
N GLN A 399 -11.96 47.76 14.18
CA GLN A 399 -10.78 46.92 14.38
C GLN A 399 -9.59 47.75 14.83
N ASN A 400 -9.20 47.61 16.07
CA ASN A 400 -7.95 48.17 16.61
C ASN A 400 -6.72 47.49 15.95
N SER A 401 -5.63 48.26 15.77
CA SER A 401 -4.36 47.78 15.21
C SER A 401 -3.79 46.57 15.93
N ALA A 402 -4.04 46.39 17.23
CA ALA A 402 -3.67 45.22 18.00
C ALA A 402 -4.33 43.93 17.53
N ASP A 403 -5.62 43.95 17.14
CA ASP A 403 -6.33 42.78 16.63
C ASP A 403 -5.80 42.36 15.24
N LYS A 404 -5.37 43.30 14.41
CA LYS A 404 -4.72 43.01 13.12
C LYS A 404 -3.39 42.30 13.33
N LEU A 405 -2.58 42.73 14.29
CA LEU A 405 -1.28 42.10 14.63
C LEU A 405 -1.47 40.69 15.19
N ALA A 406 -2.42 40.50 16.11
CA ALA A 406 -2.73 39.20 16.67
C ALA A 406 -3.18 38.20 15.59
N ARG A 407 -4.09 38.61 14.69
CA ARG A 407 -4.53 37.78 13.56
C ARG A 407 -3.42 37.48 12.55
N ALA A 408 -2.49 38.42 12.33
CA ALA A 408 -1.33 38.19 11.47
C ALA A 408 -0.35 37.18 12.10
N ALA A 409 -0.16 37.23 13.43
CA ALA A 409 0.65 36.28 14.17
C ALA A 409 0.03 34.88 14.16
N GLU A 410 -1.29 34.77 14.38
CA GLU A 410 -2.03 33.51 14.27
C GLU A 410 -1.94 32.88 12.88
N ARG A 411 -2.12 33.67 11.82
CA ARG A 411 -1.97 33.19 10.44
C ARG A 411 -0.55 32.70 10.15
N LYS A 412 0.47 33.40 10.68
CA LYS A 412 1.87 33.01 10.53
C LYS A 412 2.16 31.70 11.29
N ALA A 413 1.69 31.59 12.52
CA ALA A 413 1.82 30.37 13.32
C ALA A 413 1.13 29.17 12.67
N GLU A 414 -0.09 29.37 12.13
CA GLU A 414 -0.82 28.33 11.41
C GLU A 414 -0.11 27.94 10.10
N ALA A 415 0.43 28.89 9.36
CA ALA A 415 1.21 28.61 8.15
C ALA A 415 2.49 27.82 8.46
N GLU A 416 3.18 28.13 9.56
CA GLU A 416 4.34 27.36 10.02
C GLU A 416 3.95 25.96 10.53
N ARG A 417 2.84 25.85 11.25
CA ARG A 417 2.27 24.54 11.65
C ARG A 417 1.95 23.68 10.43
N GLN A 418 1.25 24.25 9.44
CA GLN A 418 0.94 23.58 8.19
C GLN A 418 2.20 23.16 7.42
N LYS A 419 3.24 24.01 7.38
CA LYS A 419 4.52 23.69 6.76
C LYS A 419 5.21 22.52 7.47
N LYS A 420 5.20 22.48 8.81
CA LYS A 420 5.74 21.36 9.60
C LYS A 420 4.96 20.08 9.35
N LEU A 421 3.62 20.15 9.26
CA LEU A 421 2.75 19.00 9.01
C LEU A 421 2.94 18.45 7.58
N ARG A 422 3.19 19.30 6.58
CA ARG A 422 3.43 18.86 5.18
C ARG A 422 4.63 17.93 5.05
N ASN A 423 5.65 18.09 5.88
CA ASN A 423 6.86 17.26 5.83
C ASN A 423 6.75 15.98 6.68
N ARG A 424 5.70 15.83 7.49
CA ARG A 424 5.48 14.62 8.27
C ARG A 424 4.94 13.50 7.39
N LYS A 425 5.45 12.29 7.61
CA LYS A 425 4.97 11.08 6.95
C LYS A 425 3.87 10.41 7.76
N GLU A 426 3.78 10.77 9.04
CA GLU A 426 2.93 10.11 10.02
C GLU A 426 2.55 11.08 11.14
N ILE A 427 1.35 10.90 11.68
CA ILE A 427 0.88 11.45 12.95
C ILE A 427 0.48 10.29 13.85
N VAL A 428 0.94 10.30 15.10
CA VAL A 428 0.57 9.33 16.13
C VAL A 428 -0.30 10.03 17.16
N ILE A 429 -1.44 9.41 17.51
CA ILE A 429 -2.42 9.94 18.46
C ILE A 429 -2.64 8.89 19.53
N GLU A 430 -2.44 9.31 20.79
CA GLU A 430 -2.77 8.49 21.95
C GLU A 430 -4.28 8.52 22.17
N ILE A 431 -4.91 7.36 22.21
CA ILE A 431 -6.33 7.17 22.50
C ILE A 431 -6.41 6.11 23.59
N ALA A 432 -6.91 6.50 24.77
CA ALA A 432 -6.91 5.62 25.94
C ALA A 432 -7.63 4.28 25.69
N LEU A 433 -8.73 4.31 24.92
CA LEU A 433 -9.54 3.13 24.58
C LEU A 433 -8.81 2.13 23.68
N LEU A 434 -7.71 2.52 23.04
CA LEU A 434 -6.92 1.66 22.15
C LEU A 434 -5.83 0.88 22.90
N THR A 435 -5.57 1.17 24.17
CA THR A 435 -4.51 0.51 24.96
C THR A 435 -4.58 -1.03 24.84
N GLY A 436 -3.47 -1.65 24.45
CA GLY A 436 -3.33 -3.09 24.28
C GLY A 436 -4.02 -3.67 23.05
N LYS A 437 -4.47 -2.85 22.10
CA LYS A 437 -5.16 -3.25 20.88
C LYS A 437 -4.31 -2.99 19.63
N GLY A 438 -4.72 -3.62 18.54
CA GLY A 438 -4.24 -3.33 17.18
C GLY A 438 -3.09 -4.19 16.71
N TYR A 439 -2.48 -3.73 15.64
CA TYR A 439 -1.34 -4.36 14.98
C TYR A 439 -0.11 -4.33 15.90
N PRO A 440 0.76 -5.35 15.87
CA PRO A 440 1.94 -5.36 16.74
C PRO A 440 2.93 -4.25 16.38
N ALA A 441 3.61 -3.71 17.40
CA ALA A 441 4.72 -2.80 17.21
C ALA A 441 5.83 -3.44 16.35
N PRO A 442 6.61 -2.65 15.60
CA PRO A 442 7.73 -3.17 14.82
C PRO A 442 8.72 -3.97 15.67
N VAL A 443 9.09 -5.16 15.21
CA VAL A 443 10.08 -6.01 15.89
C VAL A 443 11.43 -5.89 15.20
N ASN A 444 12.48 -5.52 15.95
CA ASN A 444 13.85 -5.36 15.44
C ASN A 444 13.87 -4.56 14.13
N LEU A 445 13.21 -3.38 14.14
CA LEU A 445 13.06 -2.55 12.96
C LEU A 445 14.43 -2.19 12.36
N ASP A 446 14.66 -2.67 11.14
CA ASP A 446 15.85 -2.32 10.37
C ASP A 446 15.54 -1.08 9.51
N SER A 447 16.09 0.07 9.90
CA SER A 447 15.98 1.33 9.17
C SER A 447 17.01 1.46 8.04
N GLY A 448 17.84 0.43 7.84
CA GLY A 448 18.94 0.44 6.88
C GLY A 448 20.24 1.05 7.44
N GLU A 449 20.20 1.68 8.62
CA GLU A 449 21.36 2.12 9.38
C GLU A 449 21.89 0.94 10.17
N GLY A 450 23.18 0.63 10.05
CA GLY A 450 23.78 -0.44 10.85
C GLY A 450 23.59 -0.12 12.34
N THR A 451 22.83 -0.94 13.01
CA THR A 451 22.51 -0.99 14.44
C THR A 451 23.02 0.18 15.31
N GLN A 452 22.20 1.22 15.42
CA GLN A 452 22.04 1.99 16.65
C GLN A 452 20.57 2.43 16.73
N VAL A 453 19.81 1.75 17.56
CA VAL A 453 18.45 2.16 17.92
C VAL A 453 18.60 3.08 19.12
N ASP A 454 18.56 4.38 18.90
CA ASP A 454 18.22 5.31 19.98
C ASP A 454 16.69 5.27 20.17
N PRO A 455 16.21 5.04 21.39
CA PRO A 455 14.78 5.10 21.67
C PRO A 455 14.29 6.52 21.42
N ILE A 456 13.23 6.63 20.62
CA ILE A 456 12.54 7.90 20.36
C ILE A 456 12.13 8.48 21.71
N ALA A 457 12.77 9.59 22.09
CA ALA A 457 12.43 10.33 23.28
C ALA A 457 10.96 10.78 23.19
N SER A 458 10.15 10.26 24.09
CA SER A 458 8.82 10.78 24.37
C SER A 458 8.97 12.24 24.78
N VAL A 459 8.38 13.16 24.05
CA VAL A 459 8.26 14.55 24.48
C VAL A 459 7.25 14.56 25.64
N ALA A 460 7.75 14.39 26.84
CA ALA A 460 6.99 14.64 28.04
C ALA A 460 6.65 16.14 28.09
N THR A 461 5.39 16.46 28.13
CA THR A 461 4.86 17.76 28.48
C THR A 461 5.24 18.05 29.94
N THR A 462 6.28 18.87 30.16
CA THR A 462 6.58 19.44 31.47
C THR A 462 5.55 20.51 31.78
N SER A 463 4.68 20.22 32.73
CA SER A 463 3.87 21.21 33.44
C SER A 463 4.80 22.16 34.17
N LEU A 464 4.59 23.46 33.97
CA LEU A 464 5.20 24.54 34.73
C LEU A 464 4.64 24.50 36.14
N ASP A 465 5.48 24.13 37.10
CA ASP A 465 5.24 24.47 38.49
C ASP A 465 6.30 25.46 38.95
N ARG A 466 5.83 26.67 39.32
CA ARG A 466 6.61 27.72 39.94
C ARG A 466 6.76 27.39 41.41
N LYS A 467 7.98 27.41 41.89
CA LYS A 467 8.34 28.00 43.23
C LYS A 467 9.86 27.86 43.48
N GLY A 468 10.55 28.97 43.55
CA GLY A 468 11.08 29.53 44.76
C GLY A 468 12.48 29.06 45.16
N GLY A 469 13.50 29.89 44.90
CA GLY A 469 14.44 30.33 45.94
C GLY A 469 15.67 29.45 46.24
N ALA A 470 16.83 29.94 45.93
CA ALA A 470 17.97 30.25 46.80
C ALA A 470 19.34 29.86 46.22
N ARG A 471 20.20 30.86 46.20
CA ARG A 471 21.64 30.83 45.89
C ARG A 471 22.40 29.93 46.85
N THR A 472 23.48 29.29 46.42
CA THR A 472 24.79 29.36 47.04
C THR A 472 25.91 28.79 46.14
N SER A 473 26.99 29.44 46.18
CA SER A 473 28.32 29.45 45.59
C SER A 473 29.12 28.15 45.62
N CYS A 474 30.02 28.12 44.63
CA CYS A 474 31.20 27.25 44.47
C CYS A 474 32.10 27.08 45.74
N PRO A 475 33.06 26.19 45.74
CA PRO A 475 34.24 26.27 44.84
C PRO A 475 34.41 25.16 43.82
#